data_3a7f2a505ef497d008b7346a408c8dad
#
_entry.id   3a7f2a505ef497d008b7346a408c8dad
#
_cell.length_a   1.000
_cell.length_b   1.000
_cell.length_c   1.000
_cell.angle_alpha   90.00
_cell.angle_beta   90.00
_cell.angle_gamma   90.00
#
_symmetry.space_group_name_H-M   'P 1'
#
loop_
_entity.id
_entity.type
_entity.pdbx_description
1 polymer ?
#
loop_
_entity_poly.entity_id
_entity_poly.type
_entity_poly.pdbx_seq_one_letter_code
_entity_poly.pdbx_strand_id
1 'polypeptide(L)'
;MEDFIKLAKKVLLGNKKKGYTLPTNNKLYPAQWNWDSGFIALGYSHFKLKYALDEIKTLIRGQWKDGMIPHILFHDLNTNYYPNHSVSVSYTHLRAHET
;
A
#
# COMPACT_ATOMS: atom_id res chain seq x y z
N MET A 1 -24.08 -10.31 -9.16
CA MET A 1 -23.12 -10.22 -8.02
C MET A 1 -21.74 -10.75 -8.39
N GLU A 2 -21.68 -11.88 -9.08
CA GLU A 2 -20.39 -12.43 -9.52
C GLU A 2 -19.59 -11.48 -10.42
N ASP A 3 -20.30 -10.71 -11.27
CA ASP A 3 -19.62 -9.76 -12.16
C ASP A 3 -18.97 -8.63 -11.38
N PHE A 4 -19.61 -8.17 -10.31
CA PHE A 4 -19.02 -7.16 -9.44
C PHE A 4 -17.81 -7.70 -8.70
N ILE A 5 -17.87 -8.95 -8.24
CA ILE A 5 -16.74 -9.59 -7.57
C ILE A 5 -15.56 -9.72 -8.52
N LYS A 6 -15.80 -10.13 -9.77
CA LYS A 6 -14.74 -10.21 -10.78
C LYS A 6 -14.11 -8.85 -11.06
N LEU A 7 -14.94 -7.81 -11.17
CA LEU A 7 -14.44 -6.46 -11.40
C LEU A 7 -13.61 -5.96 -10.22
N ALA A 8 -14.07 -6.23 -9.00
CA ALA A 8 -13.34 -5.83 -7.80
C ALA A 8 -11.97 -6.51 -7.72
N LYS A 9 -11.91 -7.81 -8.00
CA LYS A 9 -10.64 -8.54 -8.05
C LYS A 9 -9.72 -7.98 -9.11
N LYS A 10 -10.27 -7.66 -10.30
CA LYS A 10 -9.49 -7.10 -11.40
C LYS A 10 -8.89 -5.76 -11.01
N VAL A 11 -9.63 -4.90 -10.31
CA VAL A 11 -9.13 -3.61 -9.86
C VAL A 11 -7.97 -3.81 -8.88
N LEU A 12 -8.15 -4.67 -7.88
CA LEU A 12 -7.08 -4.95 -6.90
C LEU A 12 -5.83 -5.46 -7.58
N LEU A 13 -5.97 -6.48 -8.43
CA LEU A 13 -4.82 -7.09 -9.11
C LEU A 13 -4.17 -6.14 -10.10
N GLY A 14 -4.94 -5.27 -10.74
CA GLY A 14 -4.42 -4.28 -11.67
C GLY A 14 -3.59 -3.20 -11.00
N ASN A 15 -3.80 -2.95 -9.71
CA ASN A 15 -3.06 -1.96 -8.93
C ASN A 15 -1.92 -2.57 -8.12
N LYS A 16 -1.75 -3.88 -8.21
CA LYS A 16 -0.78 -4.59 -7.40
C LYS A 16 0.65 -4.32 -7.87
N LYS A 17 1.51 -4.02 -6.91
CA LYS A 17 2.95 -3.94 -7.06
C LYS A 17 3.59 -5.08 -6.29
N LYS A 18 4.92 -5.10 -6.23
CA LYS A 18 5.63 -6.14 -5.48
C LYS A 18 5.46 -5.92 -3.98
N GLY A 19 4.66 -6.76 -3.37
CA GLY A 19 4.44 -6.76 -1.92
C GLY A 19 3.36 -5.80 -1.42
N TYR A 20 2.78 -4.97 -2.28
CA TYR A 20 1.74 -4.03 -1.89
C TYR A 20 0.86 -3.68 -3.08
N THR A 21 -0.23 -2.94 -2.83
CA THR A 21 -1.18 -2.56 -3.86
C THR A 21 -1.47 -1.07 -3.74
N LEU A 22 -1.46 -0.36 -4.87
CA LEU A 22 -1.77 1.06 -4.90
C LEU A 22 -3.28 1.28 -4.74
N PRO A 23 -3.70 2.44 -4.19
CA PRO A 23 -5.12 2.78 -4.13
C PRO A 23 -5.78 2.92 -5.51
N THR A 24 -4.98 3.27 -6.51
CA THR A 24 -5.48 3.43 -7.88
C THR A 24 -4.38 3.07 -8.87
N ASN A 25 -4.77 2.71 -10.10
CA ASN A 25 -3.83 2.34 -11.15
C ASN A 25 -3.27 3.54 -11.91
N ASN A 26 -3.67 4.75 -11.60
CA ASN A 26 -3.05 5.95 -12.14
C ASN A 26 -1.97 6.44 -11.19
N LYS A 27 -1.25 7.51 -11.57
CA LYS A 27 -0.16 8.03 -10.76
C LYS A 27 -0.61 9.02 -9.68
N LEU A 28 -1.91 9.11 -9.44
CA LEU A 28 -2.47 10.08 -8.51
C LEU A 28 -2.08 9.77 -7.06
N TYR A 29 -2.10 8.49 -6.69
CA TYR A 29 -1.74 8.04 -5.34
C TYR A 29 -0.62 7.00 -5.42
N PRO A 30 0.63 7.44 -5.61
CA PRO A 30 1.73 6.53 -5.94
C PRO A 30 2.46 5.96 -4.71
N ALA A 31 1.73 5.60 -3.69
CA ALA A 31 2.30 5.10 -2.44
C ALA A 31 1.32 4.16 -1.74
N GLN A 32 1.72 3.63 -0.60
CA GLN A 32 0.89 2.76 0.22
C GLN A 32 0.31 3.57 1.38
N TRP A 33 -1.00 3.79 1.37
CA TRP A 33 -1.72 4.46 2.45
C TRP A 33 -2.14 3.44 3.50
N ASN A 34 -1.93 3.77 4.77
CA ASN A 34 -2.25 2.91 5.91
C ASN A 34 -3.72 2.45 5.89
N TRP A 35 -4.61 3.39 5.83
CA TRP A 35 -6.05 3.14 5.82
C TRP A 35 -6.47 2.28 4.62
N ASP A 36 -6.00 2.64 3.43
CA ASP A 36 -6.33 1.91 2.22
C ASP A 36 -5.79 0.48 2.26
N SER A 37 -4.57 0.30 2.81
CA SER A 37 -3.97 -1.03 2.94
C SER A 37 -4.80 -1.95 3.81
N GLY A 38 -5.43 -1.43 4.86
CA GLY A 38 -6.33 -2.22 5.68
C GLY A 38 -7.49 -2.79 4.89
N PHE A 39 -8.15 -1.95 4.11
CA PHE A 39 -9.26 -2.39 3.26
C PHE A 39 -8.80 -3.26 2.10
N ILE A 40 -7.66 -2.96 1.50
CA ILE A 40 -7.08 -3.77 0.43
C ILE A 40 -6.79 -5.19 0.95
N ALA A 41 -6.16 -5.29 2.13
CA ALA A 41 -5.87 -6.58 2.74
C ALA A 41 -7.16 -7.35 3.04
N LEU A 42 -8.17 -6.67 3.55
CA LEU A 42 -9.47 -7.30 3.80
C LEU A 42 -10.06 -7.87 2.51
N GLY A 43 -9.98 -7.11 1.42
CA GLY A 43 -10.45 -7.58 0.11
C GLY A 43 -9.70 -8.82 -0.35
N TYR A 44 -8.36 -8.79 -0.30
CA TYR A 44 -7.55 -9.95 -0.69
C TYR A 44 -7.80 -11.17 0.18
N SER A 45 -8.16 -11.00 1.45
CA SER A 45 -8.37 -12.11 2.36
C SER A 45 -9.49 -13.06 1.89
N HIS A 46 -10.35 -12.58 1.01
CA HIS A 46 -11.45 -13.40 0.47
C HIS A 46 -11.04 -14.29 -0.69
N PHE A 47 -9.91 -14.03 -1.34
CA PHE A 47 -9.53 -14.84 -2.50
C PHE A 47 -8.02 -15.05 -2.68
N LYS A 48 -7.17 -14.28 -2.00
CA LYS A 48 -5.72 -14.40 -2.14
C LYS A 48 -5.04 -13.98 -0.84
N LEU A 49 -5.11 -14.83 0.16
CA LEU A 49 -4.62 -14.53 1.50
C LEU A 49 -3.15 -14.10 1.51
N LYS A 50 -2.31 -14.68 0.63
CA LYS A 50 -0.91 -14.30 0.54
C LYS A 50 -0.76 -12.80 0.25
N TYR A 51 -1.59 -12.26 -0.63
CA TYR A 51 -1.52 -10.84 -0.98
C TYR A 51 -2.01 -9.95 0.17
N ALA A 52 -2.98 -10.43 0.94
CA ALA A 52 -3.42 -9.72 2.15
C ALA A 52 -2.27 -9.62 3.16
N LEU A 53 -1.58 -10.73 3.39
CA LEU A 53 -0.46 -10.77 4.32
C LEU A 53 0.71 -9.91 3.82
N ASP A 54 1.01 -9.96 2.52
CA ASP A 54 2.07 -9.15 1.93
C ASP A 54 1.78 -7.66 2.13
N GLU A 55 0.54 -7.24 1.93
CA GLU A 55 0.12 -5.84 2.09
C GLU A 55 0.40 -5.34 3.51
N ILE A 56 -0.01 -6.11 4.50
CA ILE A 56 0.15 -5.75 5.91
C ILE A 56 1.62 -5.80 6.33
N LYS A 57 2.34 -6.85 5.94
CA LYS A 57 3.77 -7.00 6.27
C LYS A 57 4.58 -5.86 5.70
N THR A 58 4.30 -5.46 4.46
CA THR A 58 5.01 -4.36 3.82
C THR A 58 4.75 -3.04 4.54
N LEU A 59 3.51 -2.79 4.94
CA LEU A 59 3.18 -1.60 5.69
C LEU A 59 3.92 -1.55 7.03
N ILE A 60 3.97 -2.68 7.73
CA ILE A 60 4.64 -2.78 9.04
C ILE A 60 6.15 -2.55 8.92
N ARG A 61 6.76 -2.83 7.76
CA ARG A 61 8.18 -2.55 7.55
C ARG A 61 8.51 -1.07 7.63
N GLY A 62 7.52 -0.20 7.50
CA GLY A 62 7.69 1.23 7.70
C GLY A 62 7.51 1.67 9.15
N GLN A 63 7.30 0.75 10.07
CA GLN A 63 7.07 1.08 11.49
C GLN A 63 8.26 1.80 12.09
N TRP A 64 7.98 2.86 12.83
CA TRP A 64 9.00 3.64 13.52
C TRP A 64 9.42 2.94 14.82
N LYS A 65 10.57 3.37 15.37
CA LYS A 65 11.10 2.79 16.61
C LYS A 65 10.13 2.90 17.79
N ASP A 66 9.33 3.95 17.82
CA ASP A 66 8.33 4.17 18.88
C ASP A 66 7.07 3.33 18.67
N GLY A 67 7.00 2.56 17.58
CA GLY A 67 5.85 1.70 17.30
C GLY A 67 4.87 2.28 16.30
N MET A 68 5.03 3.53 15.90
CA MET A 68 4.08 4.16 14.98
C MET A 68 4.14 3.54 13.59
N ILE A 69 2.97 3.19 13.04
CA ILE A 69 2.83 2.81 11.64
C ILE A 69 2.59 4.09 10.84
N PRO A 70 3.37 4.35 9.77
CA PRO A 70 3.21 5.60 9.03
C PRO A 70 1.83 5.71 8.38
N HIS A 71 1.38 6.93 8.21
CA HIS A 71 0.14 7.20 7.48
C HIS A 71 0.29 6.86 6.00
N ILE A 72 1.43 7.22 5.42
CA ILE A 72 1.78 6.88 4.02
C ILE A 72 3.18 6.30 4.00
N LEU A 73 3.34 5.17 3.33
CA LEU A 73 4.64 4.54 3.10
C LEU A 73 4.99 4.67 1.62
N PHE A 74 6.04 5.44 1.34
CA PHE A 74 6.52 5.64 -0.02
C PHE A 74 7.51 4.53 -0.37
N HIS A 75 7.29 3.90 -1.53
CA HIS A 75 8.19 2.87 -2.07
C HIS A 75 9.08 3.40 -3.17
N ASP A 76 8.76 4.59 -3.70
CA ASP A 76 9.48 5.23 -4.79
C ASP A 76 9.76 6.68 -4.40
N LEU A 77 11.05 7.09 -4.47
CA LEU A 77 11.47 8.46 -4.17
C LEU A 77 11.06 9.45 -5.26
N ASN A 78 10.82 8.97 -6.48
CA ASN A 78 10.62 9.81 -7.65
C ASN A 78 9.16 10.11 -7.93
N THR A 79 8.32 10.11 -6.91
CA THR A 79 6.90 10.46 -7.09
C THR A 79 6.73 11.99 -7.09
N ASN A 80 5.67 12.43 -7.75
CA ASN A 80 5.29 13.84 -7.76
C ASN A 80 4.26 14.18 -6.67
N TYR A 81 3.97 13.23 -5.81
CA TYR A 81 2.99 13.44 -4.76
C TYR A 81 3.51 14.41 -3.70
N TYR A 82 2.71 15.40 -3.35
CA TYR A 82 3.02 16.36 -2.30
C TYR A 82 1.89 16.40 -1.28
N PRO A 83 2.17 16.44 0.03
CA PRO A 83 3.51 16.44 0.64
C PRO A 83 4.14 15.04 0.64
N ASN A 84 5.47 14.98 0.50
CA ASN A 84 6.19 13.71 0.53
C ASN A 84 6.73 13.40 1.94
N HIS A 85 7.50 12.30 2.06
CA HIS A 85 8.03 11.84 3.34
C HIS A 85 8.98 12.84 4.01
N SER A 86 9.61 13.72 3.26
CA SER A 86 10.53 14.71 3.84
C SER A 86 9.81 15.94 4.42
N VAL A 87 8.53 16.11 4.12
CA VAL A 87 7.73 17.25 4.54
C VAL A 87 6.78 16.89 5.67
N SER A 88 6.13 15.71 5.59
CA SER A 88 5.14 15.30 6.57
C SER A 88 5.74 14.33 7.58
N VAL A 89 5.52 14.59 8.88
CA VAL A 89 6.06 13.78 9.97
C VAL A 89 5.46 12.38 10.03
N SER A 90 4.28 12.16 9.44
CA SER A 90 3.63 10.85 9.47
C SER A 90 3.87 10.03 8.21
N TYR A 91 4.71 10.51 7.30
CA TYR A 91 5.02 9.82 6.05
C TYR A 91 6.43 9.24 6.11
N THR A 92 6.60 8.06 5.55
CA THR A 92 7.88 7.35 5.58
C THR A 92 8.21 6.83 4.19
N HIS A 93 9.50 6.86 3.85
CA HIS A 93 10.02 6.23 2.65
C HIS A 93 10.72 4.92 3.02
N LEU A 94 10.31 3.83 2.38
CA LEU A 94 10.94 2.52 2.58
C LEU A 94 12.08 2.36 1.58
N ARG A 95 13.30 2.24 2.09
CA ARG A 95 14.48 2.05 1.26
C ARG A 95 14.61 0.58 0.87
N ALA A 96 15.20 0.33 -0.30
CA ALA A 96 15.34 -1.03 -0.80
C ALA A 96 16.08 -1.95 0.18
N HIS A 97 17.12 -1.43 0.87
CA HIS A 97 17.91 -2.24 1.81
C HIS A 97 17.19 -2.50 3.14
N GLU A 98 16.06 -1.89 3.38
CA GLU A 98 15.23 -2.13 4.56
C GLU A 98 14.25 -3.28 4.33
N THR A 99 14.23 -3.80 3.12
CA THR A 99 13.38 -4.92 2.76
C THR A 99 14.13 -6.23 2.84
#